data_bf84a91083aa22ec36fb714829b03ccf
#
_entry.id   bf84a91083aa22ec36fb714829b03ccf
#
_cell.length_a   1.000
_cell.length_b   1.000
_cell.length_c   1.000
_cell.angle_alpha   90.00
_cell.angle_beta   90.00
_cell.angle_gamma   90.00
#
_symmetry.space_group_name_H-M   'P 1'
#
loop_
_entity.id
_entity.type
_entity.pdbx_description
1 polymer ?
#
loop_
_entity_poly.entity_id
_entity_poly.type
_entity_poly.pdbx_seq_one_letter_code
_entity_poly.pdbx_strand_id
1 'polypeptide(L)'
;MKKVVKFGGSSLANAEQFQKVGDIIRSEESRRYVVPSAPGKRFSADTKVTDLLYACYDKAEAGEDFSDILTEIKSRFYEIIKGLNLDLSLEEEFRQIEADFKAHAGNEYAASRGEFLNGKVMAVYLGYEFIDSATVIRFDKNGNFDADKTDKLLAKRLQKCERAVIPGFYGGMEDGTVKTFSRGGSDVTGSLVAKAIHADIYENWTDVSGFLVTDPRIVENPAVIETITYRELRELSYMGATVLHEDAIFPVRKEGIPINIRNTNRPEDKGTFIVESTCRKPKYVITGIAGKKGFCSINIEKSMMNSEVGFGRKVLQVFEDQGISFEHVPSGIDTMTIYVHQDEFEEKEQQVIAGIHRAVQPDFVEMESDLALIAVVGRGMKSQRGTAGRVFSALAHAHVNVKMIDQGSSELNIIIGVENRDFETAVKAIYDIFVLTQM
;
A
#
# COMPACT_ATOMS: atom_id res chain seq x y z
N MET A 1 23.60 2.15 15.35
CA MET A 1 22.29 1.92 14.76
C MET A 1 22.00 3.03 13.76
N LYS A 2 21.52 2.69 12.56
CA LYS A 2 21.16 3.64 11.51
C LYS A 2 19.69 3.43 11.14
N LYS A 3 18.90 4.50 11.18
CA LYS A 3 17.50 4.47 10.78
C LYS A 3 17.26 5.39 9.61
N VAL A 4 16.42 4.93 8.68
CA VAL A 4 15.78 5.78 7.68
C VAL A 4 14.36 6.06 8.14
N VAL A 5 13.94 7.30 8.07
CA VAL A 5 12.61 7.74 8.45
C VAL A 5 11.91 8.39 7.27
N LYS A 6 10.75 7.87 6.86
CA LYS A 6 9.91 8.48 5.84
C LYS A 6 8.68 9.08 6.50
N PHE A 7 8.30 10.26 6.09
CA PHE A 7 7.09 10.93 6.56
C PHE A 7 6.10 11.14 5.42
N GLY A 8 4.86 10.70 5.64
CA GLY A 8 3.76 10.89 4.69
C GLY A 8 3.29 12.35 4.61
N GLY A 9 2.52 12.69 3.58
CA GLY A 9 2.09 14.07 3.34
C GLY A 9 1.23 14.65 4.47
N SER A 10 0.36 13.86 5.11
CA SER A 10 -0.44 14.29 6.28
C SER A 10 0.45 14.71 7.46
N SER A 11 1.60 14.08 7.62
CA SER A 11 2.60 14.42 8.64
C SER A 11 3.41 15.68 8.33
N LEU A 12 3.24 16.27 7.13
CA LEU A 12 4.00 17.42 6.64
C LEU A 12 3.08 18.51 6.07
N ALA A 13 1.80 18.51 6.45
CA ALA A 13 0.78 19.36 5.87
C ALA A 13 0.91 20.85 6.26
N ASN A 14 1.52 21.17 7.39
CA ASN A 14 1.68 22.52 7.93
C ASN A 14 2.87 22.60 8.92
N ALA A 15 3.16 23.80 9.43
CA ALA A 15 4.28 24.02 10.35
C ALA A 15 4.16 23.24 11.66
N GLU A 16 2.97 23.07 12.22
CA GLU A 16 2.75 22.28 13.45
C GLU A 16 3.15 20.81 13.26
N GLN A 17 2.74 20.22 12.13
CA GLN A 17 3.13 18.85 11.78
C GLN A 17 4.64 18.74 11.55
N PHE A 18 5.27 19.72 10.90
CA PHE A 18 6.72 19.77 10.74
C PHE A 18 7.45 19.81 12.09
N GLN A 19 6.92 20.56 13.07
CA GLN A 19 7.51 20.62 14.43
C GLN A 19 7.46 19.24 15.09
N LYS A 20 6.31 18.55 15.04
CA LYS A 20 6.19 17.15 15.53
C LYS A 20 7.19 16.23 14.87
N VAL A 21 7.32 16.31 13.54
CA VAL A 21 8.30 15.53 12.77
C VAL A 21 9.73 15.85 13.21
N GLY A 22 10.07 17.12 13.39
CA GLY A 22 11.38 17.55 13.88
C GLY A 22 11.69 17.00 15.27
N ASP A 23 10.71 17.03 16.19
CA ASP A 23 10.85 16.47 17.53
C ASP A 23 11.06 14.95 17.50
N ILE A 24 10.30 14.24 16.65
CA ILE A 24 10.49 12.81 16.43
C ILE A 24 11.90 12.51 15.93
N ILE A 25 12.41 13.27 14.95
CA ILE A 25 13.74 13.03 14.38
C ILE A 25 14.83 13.31 15.44
N ARG A 26 14.72 14.43 16.15
CA ARG A 26 15.70 14.86 17.18
C ARG A 26 15.67 13.98 18.43
N SER A 27 14.56 13.32 18.73
CA SER A 27 14.43 12.44 19.91
C SER A 27 15.33 11.20 19.83
N GLU A 28 15.89 10.88 18.64
CA GLU A 28 16.74 9.70 18.46
C GLU A 28 17.83 9.94 17.40
N GLU A 29 19.09 10.00 17.82
CA GLU A 29 20.24 10.27 16.94
C GLU A 29 20.44 9.27 15.79
N SER A 30 19.86 8.09 15.89
CA SER A 30 19.91 7.07 14.84
C SER A 30 19.06 7.42 13.61
N ARG A 31 18.12 8.37 13.71
CA ARG A 31 17.25 8.87 12.62
C ARG A 31 17.97 9.88 11.75
N ARG A 32 18.90 9.40 10.94
CA ARG A 32 19.86 10.23 10.19
C ARG A 32 19.44 10.56 8.77
N TYR A 33 18.62 9.70 8.17
CA TYR A 33 18.21 9.85 6.76
C TYR A 33 16.70 10.00 6.69
N VAL A 34 16.26 11.13 6.16
CA VAL A 34 14.86 11.55 6.17
C VAL A 34 14.33 11.61 4.76
N VAL A 35 13.18 10.96 4.53
CA VAL A 35 12.49 10.96 3.23
C VAL A 35 11.11 11.64 3.39
N PRO A 36 10.99 12.93 3.06
CA PRO A 36 9.72 13.62 3.12
C PRO A 36 8.90 13.40 1.85
N SER A 37 7.57 13.25 2.00
CA SER A 37 6.60 13.43 0.93
C SER A 37 6.26 14.92 0.74
N ALA A 38 5.52 15.25 -0.34
CA ALA A 38 4.93 16.58 -0.50
C ALA A 38 3.94 16.89 0.64
N PRO A 39 3.66 18.19 0.94
CA PRO A 39 2.67 18.55 1.93
C PRO A 39 1.27 18.03 1.56
N GLY A 40 0.66 17.29 2.48
CA GLY A 40 -0.68 16.73 2.34
C GLY A 40 -1.78 17.75 2.64
N LYS A 41 -3.00 17.25 2.87
CA LYS A 41 -4.16 18.06 3.27
C LYS A 41 -3.99 18.55 4.70
N ARG A 42 -4.32 19.83 4.95
CA ARG A 42 -4.38 20.43 6.30
C ARG A 42 -5.68 20.06 7.04
N PHE A 43 -6.76 19.84 6.25
CA PHE A 43 -8.09 19.41 6.71
C PHE A 43 -8.80 18.64 5.59
N SER A 44 -9.94 18.02 5.87
CA SER A 44 -10.60 17.07 4.95
C SER A 44 -10.95 17.66 3.58
N ALA A 45 -11.39 18.92 3.52
CA ALA A 45 -11.76 19.60 2.28
C ALA A 45 -10.57 20.27 1.56
N ASP A 46 -9.34 20.21 2.10
CA ASP A 46 -8.15 20.82 1.51
C ASP A 46 -7.65 20.02 0.30
N THR A 47 -6.88 20.64 -0.58
CA THR A 47 -6.24 20.01 -1.73
C THR A 47 -4.78 19.69 -1.41
N LYS A 48 -4.28 18.54 -1.81
CA LYS A 48 -2.85 18.20 -1.68
C LYS A 48 -2.01 19.09 -2.58
N VAL A 49 -0.80 19.40 -2.16
CA VAL A 49 0.14 20.19 -2.99
C VAL A 49 0.42 19.49 -4.33
N THR A 50 0.52 18.17 -4.35
CA THR A 50 0.73 17.40 -5.59
C THR A 50 -0.46 17.57 -6.56
N ASP A 51 -1.70 17.56 -6.06
CA ASP A 51 -2.89 17.77 -6.89
C ASP A 51 -2.95 19.20 -7.43
N LEU A 52 -2.54 20.20 -6.61
CA LEU A 52 -2.41 21.60 -7.08
C LEU A 52 -1.33 21.74 -8.16
N LEU A 53 -0.21 21.03 -8.03
CA LEU A 53 0.88 21.04 -9.04
C LEU A 53 0.41 20.45 -10.37
N TYR A 54 -0.34 19.34 -10.35
CA TYR A 54 -0.96 18.79 -11.56
C TYR A 54 -1.92 19.81 -12.19
N ALA A 55 -2.87 20.35 -11.42
CA ALA A 55 -3.83 21.34 -11.94
C ALA A 55 -3.14 22.60 -12.47
N CYS A 56 -2.04 23.03 -11.86
CA CYS A 56 -1.23 24.15 -12.31
C CYS A 56 -0.56 23.84 -13.66
N TYR A 57 0.02 22.64 -13.80
CA TYR A 57 0.67 22.23 -15.04
C TYR A 57 -0.33 21.99 -16.18
N ASP A 58 -1.49 21.37 -15.91
CA ASP A 58 -2.55 21.15 -16.92
C ASP A 58 -3.00 22.47 -17.55
N LYS A 59 -3.14 23.53 -16.73
CA LYS A 59 -3.43 24.88 -17.25
C LYS A 59 -2.29 25.44 -18.08
N ALA A 60 -1.05 25.29 -17.63
CA ALA A 60 0.12 25.76 -18.38
C ALA A 60 0.22 25.04 -19.74
N GLU A 61 -0.05 23.73 -19.79
CA GLU A 61 -0.07 22.94 -21.01
C GLU A 61 -1.19 23.35 -21.99
N ALA A 62 -2.36 23.76 -21.43
CA ALA A 62 -3.47 24.32 -22.20
C ALA A 62 -3.22 25.77 -22.67
N GLY A 63 -2.14 26.41 -22.25
CA GLY A 63 -1.86 27.82 -22.52
C GLY A 63 -2.73 28.80 -21.74
N GLU A 64 -3.34 28.32 -20.63
CA GLU A 64 -4.16 29.11 -19.73
C GLU A 64 -3.32 29.76 -18.62
N ASP A 65 -3.87 30.79 -17.98
CA ASP A 65 -3.24 31.38 -16.81
C ASP A 65 -3.33 30.46 -15.61
N PHE A 66 -2.18 30.15 -15.02
CA PHE A 66 -2.04 29.30 -13.83
C PHE A 66 -1.49 30.04 -12.60
N SER A 67 -1.35 31.35 -12.70
CA SER A 67 -0.74 32.21 -11.66
C SER A 67 -1.43 32.10 -10.30
N ASP A 68 -2.76 31.97 -10.28
CA ASP A 68 -3.54 31.84 -9.04
C ASP A 68 -3.20 30.53 -8.30
N ILE A 69 -3.14 29.41 -9.03
CA ILE A 69 -2.80 28.09 -8.43
C ILE A 69 -1.34 28.09 -7.95
N LEU A 70 -0.43 28.65 -8.75
CA LEU A 70 0.97 28.76 -8.35
C LEU A 70 1.14 29.63 -7.11
N THR A 71 0.37 30.70 -6.99
CA THR A 71 0.35 31.57 -5.80
C THR A 71 -0.17 30.83 -4.57
N GLU A 72 -1.19 29.99 -4.72
CA GLU A 72 -1.68 29.13 -3.63
C GLU A 72 -0.59 28.14 -3.18
N ILE A 73 0.10 27.48 -4.10
CA ILE A 73 1.21 26.59 -3.79
C ILE A 73 2.32 27.32 -3.04
N LYS A 74 2.72 28.52 -3.53
CA LYS A 74 3.70 29.38 -2.86
C LYS A 74 3.26 29.71 -1.43
N SER A 75 2.02 30.15 -1.25
CA SER A 75 1.48 30.47 0.07
C SER A 75 1.60 29.30 1.06
N ARG A 76 1.28 28.06 0.60
CA ARG A 76 1.42 26.85 1.43
C ARG A 76 2.84 26.65 1.96
N PHE A 77 3.85 26.79 1.12
CA PHE A 77 5.25 26.63 1.53
C PHE A 77 5.72 27.78 2.43
N TYR A 78 5.34 29.03 2.11
CA TYR A 78 5.72 30.18 2.93
C TYR A 78 5.02 30.21 4.30
N GLU A 79 3.79 29.71 4.41
CA GLU A 79 3.13 29.47 5.70
C GLU A 79 3.95 28.48 6.58
N ILE A 80 4.45 27.40 5.98
CA ILE A 80 5.31 26.41 6.67
C ILE A 80 6.64 27.08 7.08
N ILE A 81 7.34 27.73 6.16
CA ILE A 81 8.63 28.41 6.40
C ILE A 81 8.51 29.44 7.51
N LYS A 82 7.47 30.29 7.46
CA LYS A 82 7.19 31.31 8.48
C LYS A 82 6.85 30.68 9.83
N GLY A 83 6.00 29.66 9.86
CA GLY A 83 5.61 29.00 11.09
C GLY A 83 6.76 28.24 11.78
N LEU A 84 7.79 27.88 11.02
CA LEU A 84 9.03 27.29 11.52
C LEU A 84 10.14 28.32 11.82
N ASN A 85 9.91 29.62 11.59
CA ASN A 85 10.86 30.72 11.72
C ASN A 85 12.18 30.46 10.93
N LEU A 86 12.06 29.94 9.69
CA LEU A 86 13.22 29.66 8.85
C LEU A 86 13.62 30.87 8.03
N ASP A 87 14.92 31.13 7.93
CA ASP A 87 15.51 32.04 6.95
C ASP A 87 15.76 31.29 5.64
N LEU A 88 14.68 31.08 4.90
CA LEU A 88 14.68 30.37 3.62
C LEU A 88 13.77 31.06 2.63
N SER A 89 14.29 31.38 1.45
CA SER A 89 13.51 31.81 0.29
C SER A 89 13.48 30.69 -0.75
N LEU A 90 12.31 30.42 -1.31
CA LEU A 90 12.08 29.50 -2.43
C LEU A 90 11.74 30.23 -3.74
N GLU A 91 11.97 31.56 -3.81
CA GLU A 91 11.60 32.36 -4.97
C GLU A 91 12.32 31.94 -6.26
N GLU A 92 13.56 31.47 -6.14
CA GLU A 92 14.33 31.00 -7.30
C GLU A 92 13.77 29.68 -7.82
N GLU A 93 13.45 28.76 -6.91
CA GLU A 93 12.82 27.49 -7.25
C GLU A 93 11.44 27.69 -7.90
N PHE A 94 10.62 28.60 -7.38
CA PHE A 94 9.33 28.90 -7.96
C PHE A 94 9.44 29.58 -9.33
N ARG A 95 10.40 30.48 -9.53
CA ARG A 95 10.68 31.05 -10.86
C ARG A 95 11.08 29.99 -11.86
N GLN A 96 11.93 29.04 -11.44
CA GLN A 96 12.33 27.94 -12.32
C GLN A 96 11.12 27.03 -12.63
N ILE A 97 10.32 26.65 -11.63
CA ILE A 97 9.10 25.84 -11.84
C ILE A 97 8.15 26.52 -12.82
N GLU A 98 7.92 27.82 -12.67
CA GLU A 98 7.05 28.60 -13.58
C GLU A 98 7.62 28.58 -15.02
N ALA A 99 8.92 28.76 -15.18
CA ALA A 99 9.59 28.70 -16.49
C ALA A 99 9.48 27.31 -17.12
N ASP A 100 9.73 26.26 -16.33
CA ASP A 100 9.66 24.88 -16.78
C ASP A 100 8.23 24.45 -17.15
N PHE A 101 7.21 24.95 -16.44
CA PHE A 101 5.81 24.72 -16.79
C PHE A 101 5.47 25.37 -18.14
N LYS A 102 5.90 26.62 -18.36
CA LYS A 102 5.76 27.29 -19.67
C LYS A 102 6.56 26.60 -20.80
N ALA A 103 7.60 25.87 -20.44
CA ALA A 103 8.42 25.08 -21.38
C ALA A 103 7.92 23.63 -21.54
N HIS A 104 6.76 23.27 -21.01
CA HIS A 104 6.16 21.94 -21.10
C HIS A 104 7.03 20.81 -20.54
N ALA A 105 7.59 20.99 -19.33
CA ALA A 105 8.49 20.03 -18.71
C ALA A 105 7.86 18.68 -18.32
N GLY A 106 6.54 18.53 -18.43
CA GLY A 106 5.81 17.27 -18.21
C GLY A 106 5.19 17.12 -16.84
N ASN A 107 4.14 16.30 -16.77
CA ASN A 107 3.37 16.02 -15.55
C ASN A 107 4.23 15.43 -14.42
N GLU A 108 5.20 14.59 -14.75
CA GLU A 108 6.06 13.97 -13.75
C GLU A 108 7.01 14.97 -13.09
N TYR A 109 7.53 15.92 -13.90
CA TYR A 109 8.27 17.05 -13.35
C TYR A 109 7.40 17.84 -12.39
N ALA A 110 6.19 18.23 -12.82
CA ALA A 110 5.28 19.01 -12.00
C ALA A 110 4.99 18.31 -10.66
N ALA A 111 4.58 17.04 -10.69
CA ALA A 111 4.30 16.26 -9.50
C ALA A 111 5.48 16.20 -8.52
N SER A 112 6.70 16.01 -9.03
CA SER A 112 7.90 15.89 -8.21
C SER A 112 8.27 17.15 -7.43
N ARG A 113 7.80 18.32 -7.88
CA ARG A 113 8.17 19.61 -7.26
C ARG A 113 7.66 19.76 -5.83
N GLY A 114 6.54 19.06 -5.49
CA GLY A 114 6.04 19.03 -4.13
C GLY A 114 7.05 18.45 -3.14
N GLU A 115 7.56 17.28 -3.43
CA GLU A 115 8.59 16.60 -2.62
C GLU A 115 9.93 17.35 -2.66
N PHE A 116 10.34 17.86 -3.83
CA PHE A 116 11.56 18.63 -3.99
C PHE A 116 11.58 19.86 -3.07
N LEU A 117 10.54 20.70 -3.15
CA LEU A 117 10.44 21.91 -2.31
C LEU A 117 10.35 21.55 -0.83
N ASN A 118 9.54 20.54 -0.49
CA ASN A 118 9.38 20.09 0.88
C ASN A 118 10.67 19.51 1.47
N GLY A 119 11.45 18.81 0.65
CA GLY A 119 12.77 18.31 1.00
C GLY A 119 13.75 19.45 1.32
N LYS A 120 13.73 20.55 0.55
CA LYS A 120 14.55 21.73 0.84
C LYS A 120 14.16 22.38 2.16
N VAL A 121 12.86 22.58 2.41
CA VAL A 121 12.37 23.11 3.71
C VAL A 121 12.82 22.21 4.86
N MET A 122 12.64 20.90 4.72
CA MET A 122 13.02 19.93 5.76
C MET A 122 14.52 19.92 6.02
N ALA A 123 15.35 20.03 4.98
CA ALA A 123 16.80 20.04 5.10
C ALA A 123 17.29 21.26 5.90
N VAL A 124 16.76 22.46 5.59
CA VAL A 124 17.07 23.68 6.34
C VAL A 124 16.56 23.59 7.78
N TYR A 125 15.33 23.10 7.99
CA TYR A 125 14.75 22.96 9.33
C TYR A 125 15.53 22.03 10.26
N LEU A 126 16.11 20.97 9.70
CA LEU A 126 16.89 19.98 10.45
C LEU A 126 18.39 20.32 10.51
N GLY A 127 18.89 21.20 9.64
CA GLY A 127 20.31 21.40 9.42
C GLY A 127 20.99 20.18 8.77
N TYR A 128 20.27 19.45 7.93
CA TYR A 128 20.75 18.25 7.23
C TYR A 128 21.09 18.56 5.78
N GLU A 129 21.95 17.74 5.18
CA GLU A 129 22.30 17.88 3.78
C GLU A 129 21.12 17.53 2.87
N PHE A 130 20.78 18.41 1.93
CA PHE A 130 19.78 18.13 0.89
C PHE A 130 20.41 17.33 -0.26
N ILE A 131 19.82 16.20 -0.62
CA ILE A 131 20.24 15.39 -1.76
C ILE A 131 19.05 15.26 -2.70
N ASP A 132 19.12 15.89 -3.87
CA ASP A 132 18.09 15.77 -4.89
C ASP A 132 18.00 14.33 -5.40
N SER A 133 16.81 13.73 -5.30
CA SER A 133 16.55 12.35 -5.71
C SER A 133 16.83 12.11 -7.19
N ALA A 134 16.65 13.11 -8.05
CA ALA A 134 16.98 13.00 -9.48
C ALA A 134 18.47 12.72 -9.72
N THR A 135 19.35 13.05 -8.77
CA THR A 135 20.79 12.81 -8.91
C THR A 135 21.23 11.40 -8.48
N VAL A 136 20.44 10.72 -7.68
CA VAL A 136 20.82 9.44 -7.02
C VAL A 136 19.87 8.28 -7.31
N ILE A 137 18.62 8.55 -7.71
CA ILE A 137 17.63 7.55 -8.15
C ILE A 137 17.52 7.65 -9.66
N ARG A 138 17.65 6.54 -10.37
CA ARG A 138 17.75 6.54 -11.84
C ARG A 138 16.71 5.65 -12.50
N PHE A 139 16.23 6.15 -13.62
CA PHE A 139 15.40 5.40 -14.55
C PHE A 139 16.14 5.28 -15.88
N ASP A 140 15.89 4.19 -16.60
CA ASP A 140 16.46 3.97 -17.94
C ASP A 140 15.75 4.85 -19.00
N LYS A 141 16.24 4.79 -20.23
CA LYS A 141 15.67 5.53 -21.37
C LYS A 141 14.19 5.19 -21.70
N ASN A 142 13.70 4.06 -21.22
CA ASN A 142 12.32 3.61 -21.40
C ASN A 142 11.42 4.00 -20.20
N GLY A 143 11.98 4.67 -19.18
CA GLY A 143 11.27 5.02 -17.96
C GLY A 143 11.16 3.88 -16.95
N ASN A 144 11.88 2.77 -17.12
CA ASN A 144 11.92 1.71 -16.12
C ASN A 144 12.94 2.04 -15.02
N PHE A 145 12.63 1.65 -13.81
CA PHE A 145 13.52 1.86 -12.65
C PHE A 145 14.84 1.07 -12.82
N ASP A 146 15.98 1.77 -12.77
CA ASP A 146 17.33 1.20 -12.81
C ASP A 146 17.85 0.96 -11.39
N ALA A 147 17.58 -0.24 -10.86
CA ALA A 147 17.96 -0.61 -9.50
C ALA A 147 19.48 -0.62 -9.28
N ASP A 148 20.25 -1.17 -10.23
CA ASP A 148 21.70 -1.33 -10.09
C ASP A 148 22.43 0.02 -10.09
N LYS A 149 22.00 0.94 -10.95
CA LYS A 149 22.57 2.29 -11.04
C LYS A 149 22.19 3.12 -9.82
N THR A 150 20.95 3.01 -9.37
CA THR A 150 20.43 3.66 -8.15
C THR A 150 21.18 3.19 -6.91
N ASP A 151 21.33 1.88 -6.69
CA ASP A 151 22.03 1.33 -5.55
C ASP A 151 23.47 1.84 -5.45
N LYS A 152 24.19 1.86 -6.59
CA LYS A 152 25.57 2.37 -6.64
C LYS A 152 25.68 3.86 -6.34
N LEU A 153 24.77 4.67 -6.91
CA LEU A 153 24.77 6.13 -6.71
C LEU A 153 24.39 6.51 -5.29
N LEU A 154 23.30 5.92 -4.74
CA LEU A 154 22.87 6.14 -3.36
C LEU A 154 23.94 5.73 -2.37
N ALA A 155 24.48 4.50 -2.46
CA ALA A 155 25.52 4.04 -1.56
C ALA A 155 26.75 4.95 -1.57
N LYS A 156 27.25 5.31 -2.78
CA LYS A 156 28.40 6.22 -2.93
C LYS A 156 28.14 7.61 -2.34
N ARG A 157 26.93 8.14 -2.52
CA ARG A 157 26.56 9.48 -2.06
C ARG A 157 26.38 9.52 -0.54
N LEU A 158 25.69 8.52 0.02
CA LEU A 158 25.35 8.47 1.44
C LEU A 158 26.53 8.04 2.32
N GLN A 159 27.54 7.34 1.76
CA GLN A 159 28.79 7.09 2.47
C GLN A 159 29.53 8.37 2.88
N LYS A 160 29.33 9.47 2.13
CA LYS A 160 29.97 10.77 2.37
C LYS A 160 29.12 11.72 3.21
N CYS A 161 27.95 11.28 3.65
CA CYS A 161 26.97 12.12 4.31
C CYS A 161 26.51 11.47 5.62
N GLU A 162 26.64 12.20 6.72
CA GLU A 162 26.24 11.70 8.03
C GLU A 162 24.72 11.78 8.24
N ARG A 163 24.12 12.87 7.76
CA ARG A 163 22.69 13.17 7.89
C ARG A 163 22.19 13.81 6.60
N ALA A 164 21.12 13.28 6.04
CA ALA A 164 20.56 13.78 4.77
C ALA A 164 19.03 13.79 4.74
N VAL A 165 18.50 14.71 3.93
CA VAL A 165 17.11 14.71 3.46
C VAL A 165 17.13 14.38 1.98
N ILE A 166 16.39 13.34 1.61
CA ILE A 166 16.25 12.84 0.25
C ILE A 166 14.74 12.90 -0.09
N PRO A 167 14.28 13.82 -0.94
CA PRO A 167 12.87 13.89 -1.32
C PRO A 167 12.34 12.56 -1.83
N GLY A 168 11.12 12.18 -1.47
CA GLY A 168 10.51 10.97 -1.96
C GLY A 168 10.00 11.05 -3.39
N PHE A 169 9.45 9.95 -3.92
CA PHE A 169 8.57 9.87 -5.06
C PHE A 169 9.21 9.88 -6.44
N TYR A 170 10.38 10.51 -6.69
CA TYR A 170 10.92 10.71 -8.02
C TYR A 170 12.42 10.37 -8.15
N GLY A 171 12.87 10.27 -9.39
CA GLY A 171 14.28 10.16 -9.77
C GLY A 171 14.53 10.81 -11.13
N GLY A 172 15.75 10.68 -11.64
CA GLY A 172 16.18 11.27 -12.92
C GLY A 172 16.35 10.22 -14.03
N MET A 173 16.00 10.59 -15.23
CA MET A 173 16.28 9.85 -16.45
C MET A 173 17.67 10.20 -17.01
N GLU A 174 18.13 9.48 -18.04
CA GLU A 174 19.44 9.72 -18.67
C GLU A 174 19.52 11.05 -19.43
N ASP A 175 18.39 11.49 -19.98
CA ASP A 175 18.26 12.77 -20.71
C ASP A 175 18.14 13.99 -19.78
N GLY A 176 18.15 13.78 -18.46
CA GLY A 176 18.03 14.84 -17.46
C GLY A 176 16.57 15.15 -17.04
N THR A 177 15.58 14.51 -17.66
CA THR A 177 14.18 14.66 -17.24
C THR A 177 13.91 13.92 -15.94
N VAL A 178 12.79 14.28 -15.30
CA VAL A 178 12.34 13.65 -14.05
C VAL A 178 11.31 12.58 -14.35
N LYS A 179 11.42 11.45 -13.64
CA LYS A 179 10.46 10.34 -13.65
C LYS A 179 9.94 10.08 -12.25
N THR A 180 8.64 9.83 -12.11
CA THR A 180 8.02 9.49 -10.81
C THR A 180 7.73 7.99 -10.71
N PHE A 181 7.68 7.47 -9.46
CA PHE A 181 7.16 6.13 -9.22
C PHE A 181 5.63 6.14 -9.31
N SER A 182 5.04 5.10 -9.87
CA SER A 182 3.59 5.03 -10.16
C SER A 182 2.71 5.05 -8.90
N ARG A 183 3.15 4.41 -7.81
CA ARG A 183 2.42 4.33 -6.53
C ARG A 183 3.39 4.22 -5.34
N GLY A 184 3.00 4.80 -4.21
CA GLY A 184 3.80 4.70 -2.98
C GLY A 184 5.23 5.22 -3.12
N GLY A 185 5.49 6.16 -4.02
CA GLY A 185 6.85 6.53 -4.45
C GLY A 185 7.76 7.01 -3.34
N SER A 186 7.23 7.74 -2.34
CA SER A 186 8.02 8.12 -1.18
C SER A 186 8.39 6.91 -0.29
N ASP A 187 7.53 5.88 -0.25
CA ASP A 187 7.80 4.63 0.46
C ASP A 187 8.89 3.84 -0.27
N VAL A 188 8.84 3.81 -1.62
CA VAL A 188 9.91 3.23 -2.46
C VAL A 188 11.23 3.93 -2.19
N THR A 189 11.26 5.27 -2.22
CA THR A 189 12.46 6.05 -1.94
C THR A 189 13.03 5.73 -0.56
N GLY A 190 12.18 5.66 0.49
CA GLY A 190 12.59 5.27 1.84
C GLY A 190 13.22 3.88 1.89
N SER A 191 12.62 2.92 1.19
CA SER A 191 13.17 1.56 1.06
C SER A 191 14.52 1.52 0.36
N LEU A 192 14.69 2.27 -0.73
CA LEU A 192 15.96 2.35 -1.47
C LEU A 192 17.06 2.97 -0.63
N VAL A 193 16.76 4.06 0.07
CA VAL A 193 17.70 4.70 1.00
C VAL A 193 18.07 3.75 2.13
N ALA A 194 17.10 3.04 2.72
CA ALA A 194 17.34 2.07 3.78
C ALA A 194 18.25 0.91 3.33
N LYS A 195 18.00 0.38 2.13
CA LYS A 195 18.86 -0.62 1.51
C LYS A 195 20.29 -0.10 1.30
N ALA A 196 20.44 1.09 0.69
CA ALA A 196 21.74 1.66 0.31
C ALA A 196 22.69 1.92 1.51
N ILE A 197 22.14 2.21 2.68
CA ILE A 197 22.93 2.42 3.91
C ILE A 197 23.00 1.20 4.82
N HIS A 198 22.41 0.09 4.44
CA HIS A 198 22.20 -1.10 5.29
C HIS A 198 21.57 -0.70 6.64
N ALA A 199 20.40 -0.07 6.57
CA ALA A 199 19.72 0.42 7.77
C ALA A 199 19.32 -0.74 8.71
N ASP A 200 19.37 -0.49 10.00
CA ASP A 200 18.89 -1.44 11.02
C ASP A 200 17.35 -1.51 11.04
N ILE A 201 16.69 -0.37 10.73
CA ILE A 201 15.23 -0.23 10.68
C ILE A 201 14.87 0.85 9.65
N TYR A 202 13.80 0.59 8.89
CA TYR A 202 13.09 1.60 8.10
C TYR A 202 11.80 1.97 8.83
N GLU A 203 11.71 3.20 9.36
CA GLU A 203 10.50 3.73 10.00
C GLU A 203 9.64 4.47 8.95
N ASN A 204 8.39 4.04 8.79
CA ASN A 204 7.40 4.73 7.96
C ASN A 204 6.38 5.42 8.88
N TRP A 205 6.46 6.74 8.94
CA TRP A 205 5.62 7.59 9.76
C TRP A 205 4.43 8.12 8.97
N THR A 206 3.24 7.88 9.51
CA THR A 206 1.94 8.20 8.90
C THR A 206 0.97 8.71 9.99
N ASP A 207 -0.31 8.76 9.71
CA ASP A 207 -1.38 9.19 10.63
C ASP A 207 -2.07 8.02 11.36
N VAL A 208 -1.61 6.78 11.16
CA VAL A 208 -2.14 5.59 11.85
C VAL A 208 -1.07 4.91 12.70
N SER A 209 -1.47 4.33 13.82
CA SER A 209 -0.57 3.67 14.80
C SER A 209 -0.18 2.24 14.42
N GLY A 210 -0.08 1.93 13.13
CA GLY A 210 0.24 0.62 12.60
C GLY A 210 -0.95 -0.07 11.95
N PHE A 211 -0.81 -1.38 11.69
CA PHE A 211 -1.89 -2.20 11.16
C PHE A 211 -2.86 -2.62 12.26
N LEU A 212 -4.13 -2.58 11.96
CA LEU A 212 -5.19 -3.06 12.84
C LEU A 212 -5.56 -4.50 12.50
N VAL A 213 -5.99 -5.27 13.50
CA VAL A 213 -6.42 -6.67 13.31
C VAL A 213 -7.60 -6.77 12.36
N THR A 214 -8.46 -5.76 12.31
CA THR A 214 -9.57 -5.66 11.35
C THR A 214 -9.92 -4.20 11.07
N ASP A 215 -10.85 -3.99 10.14
CA ASP A 215 -11.30 -2.65 9.71
C ASP A 215 -11.99 -1.90 10.88
N PRO A 216 -11.52 -0.69 11.25
CA PRO A 216 -12.12 0.11 12.32
C PRO A 216 -13.54 0.61 12.00
N ARG A 217 -13.98 0.52 10.75
CA ARG A 217 -15.36 0.83 10.34
C ARG A 217 -16.33 -0.30 10.72
N ILE A 218 -15.81 -1.53 10.92
CA ILE A 218 -16.61 -2.72 11.27
C ILE A 218 -16.55 -2.97 12.78
N VAL A 219 -15.36 -2.91 13.36
CA VAL A 219 -15.12 -3.11 14.79
C VAL A 219 -14.58 -1.82 15.39
N GLU A 220 -15.23 -1.31 16.41
CA GLU A 220 -14.77 -0.11 17.09
C GLU A 220 -13.48 -0.37 17.89
N ASN A 221 -12.47 0.47 17.67
CA ASN A 221 -11.15 0.39 18.33
C ASN A 221 -10.51 -1.01 18.27
N PRO A 222 -10.28 -1.57 17.05
CA PRO A 222 -9.71 -2.89 16.95
C PRO A 222 -8.26 -2.91 17.45
N ALA A 223 -7.79 -4.07 17.88
CA ALA A 223 -6.44 -4.26 18.37
C ALA A 223 -5.39 -3.96 17.29
N VAL A 224 -4.24 -3.42 17.71
CA VAL A 224 -3.08 -3.17 16.83
C VAL A 224 -2.27 -4.46 16.68
N ILE A 225 -1.81 -4.74 15.46
CA ILE A 225 -0.89 -5.83 15.16
C ILE A 225 0.53 -5.38 15.52
N GLU A 226 1.15 -6.00 16.53
CA GLU A 226 2.50 -5.62 16.95
C GLU A 226 3.58 -6.03 15.92
N THR A 227 3.44 -7.24 15.36
CA THR A 227 4.40 -7.79 14.37
C THR A 227 3.68 -8.61 13.33
N ILE A 228 3.95 -8.32 12.08
CA ILE A 228 3.41 -9.01 10.91
C ILE A 228 4.55 -9.45 10.00
N THR A 229 4.44 -10.62 9.39
CA THR A 229 5.39 -11.04 8.35
C THR A 229 4.96 -10.50 7.00
N TYR A 230 5.91 -10.38 6.05
CA TYR A 230 5.57 -9.97 4.66
C TYR A 230 4.52 -10.88 4.02
N ARG A 231 4.52 -12.18 4.34
CA ARG A 231 3.51 -13.11 3.82
C ARG A 231 2.12 -12.78 4.36
N GLU A 232 1.99 -12.59 5.68
CA GLU A 232 0.72 -12.21 6.30
C GLU A 232 0.23 -10.84 5.79
N LEU A 233 1.15 -9.88 5.65
CA LEU A 233 0.84 -8.56 5.11
C LEU A 233 0.26 -8.67 3.70
N ARG A 234 0.86 -9.49 2.84
CA ARG A 234 0.40 -9.70 1.47
C ARG A 234 -1.02 -10.25 1.42
N GLU A 235 -1.33 -11.25 2.24
CA GLU A 235 -2.69 -11.82 2.34
C GLU A 235 -3.71 -10.76 2.77
N LEU A 236 -3.40 -9.98 3.80
CA LEU A 236 -4.29 -8.93 4.29
C LEU A 236 -4.45 -7.78 3.29
N SER A 237 -3.36 -7.36 2.64
CA SER A 237 -3.38 -6.27 1.67
C SER A 237 -4.18 -6.64 0.41
N TYR A 238 -4.06 -7.88 -0.07
CA TYR A 238 -4.84 -8.38 -1.19
C TYR A 238 -6.34 -8.29 -0.91
N MET A 239 -6.74 -8.61 0.31
CA MET A 239 -8.12 -8.54 0.78
C MET A 239 -8.55 -7.15 1.27
N GLY A 240 -7.76 -6.09 0.99
CA GLY A 240 -8.15 -4.69 1.17
C GLY A 240 -7.63 -3.98 2.43
N ALA A 241 -6.86 -4.63 3.29
CA ALA A 241 -6.20 -3.98 4.42
C ALA A 241 -4.93 -3.22 3.97
N THR A 242 -5.11 -2.09 3.27
CA THR A 242 -4.01 -1.37 2.63
C THR A 242 -3.50 -0.23 3.51
N VAL A 243 -2.31 -0.38 4.09
CA VAL A 243 -1.56 0.71 4.74
C VAL A 243 -0.27 1.03 3.96
N LEU A 244 0.27 0.03 3.25
CA LEU A 244 1.53 0.15 2.54
C LEU A 244 1.46 -0.63 1.21
N HIS A 245 1.99 -0.06 0.13
CA HIS A 245 2.08 -0.75 -1.15
C HIS A 245 3.18 -1.82 -1.11
N GLU A 246 2.89 -3.01 -1.61
CA GLU A 246 3.83 -4.13 -1.62
C GLU A 246 5.11 -3.82 -2.41
N ASP A 247 4.98 -3.19 -3.57
CA ASP A 247 6.12 -2.82 -4.42
C ASP A 247 7.08 -1.84 -3.71
N ALA A 248 6.55 -1.00 -2.82
CA ALA A 248 7.33 -0.03 -2.08
C ALA A 248 8.28 -0.65 -1.06
N ILE A 249 8.02 -1.87 -0.62
CA ILE A 249 8.79 -2.54 0.44
C ILE A 249 9.76 -3.60 -0.10
N PHE A 250 9.70 -3.91 -1.40
CA PHE A 250 10.54 -4.95 -2.01
C PHE A 250 12.05 -4.75 -1.77
N PRO A 251 12.63 -3.52 -1.87
CA PRO A 251 14.06 -3.33 -1.64
C PRO A 251 14.51 -3.71 -0.24
N VAL A 252 13.78 -3.32 0.80
CA VAL A 252 14.12 -3.63 2.21
C VAL A 252 13.81 -5.08 2.57
N ARG A 253 12.78 -5.67 1.99
CA ARG A 253 12.43 -7.08 2.18
C ARG A 253 13.58 -7.99 1.74
N LYS A 254 14.16 -7.75 0.56
CA LYS A 254 15.27 -8.54 0.02
C LYS A 254 16.50 -8.51 0.93
N GLU A 255 16.73 -7.40 1.60
CA GLU A 255 17.84 -7.21 2.55
C GLU A 255 17.50 -7.64 3.99
N GLY A 256 16.26 -8.07 4.25
CA GLY A 256 15.82 -8.45 5.59
C GLY A 256 15.72 -7.28 6.58
N ILE A 257 15.67 -6.03 6.09
CA ILE A 257 15.53 -4.84 6.92
C ILE A 257 14.08 -4.73 7.43
N PRO A 258 13.85 -4.71 8.75
CA PRO A 258 12.51 -4.55 9.28
C PRO A 258 11.96 -3.15 9.01
N ILE A 259 10.64 -3.09 8.73
CA ILE A 259 9.90 -1.84 8.62
C ILE A 259 9.10 -1.63 9.91
N ASN A 260 9.04 -0.40 10.42
CA ASN A 260 8.16 -0.03 11.51
C ASN A 260 7.18 1.06 11.06
N ILE A 261 5.89 0.74 11.03
CA ILE A 261 4.82 1.71 10.74
C ILE A 261 4.46 2.42 12.03
N ARG A 262 4.57 3.76 12.03
CA ARG A 262 4.41 4.57 13.23
C ARG A 262 3.51 5.78 12.99
N ASN A 263 2.89 6.27 14.06
CA ASN A 263 1.99 7.42 14.03
C ASN A 263 2.72 8.72 14.42
N THR A 264 2.72 9.69 13.51
CA THR A 264 3.32 11.03 13.77
C THR A 264 2.58 11.79 14.87
N ASN A 265 1.27 11.56 15.02
CA ASN A 265 0.44 12.23 16.03
C ASN A 265 0.43 11.50 17.39
N ARG A 266 0.96 10.26 17.44
CA ARG A 266 1.14 9.45 18.66
C ARG A 266 2.51 8.76 18.61
N PRO A 267 3.60 9.51 18.73
CA PRO A 267 4.95 8.97 18.58
C PRO A 267 5.36 7.99 19.69
N GLU A 268 4.61 7.95 20.80
CA GLU A 268 4.75 6.96 21.88
C GLU A 268 4.26 5.56 21.50
N ASP A 269 3.33 5.46 20.54
CA ASP A 269 2.82 4.18 20.07
C ASP A 269 3.95 3.39 19.37
N LYS A 270 4.09 2.11 19.73
CA LYS A 270 5.13 1.24 19.14
C LYS A 270 4.91 0.95 17.66
N GLY A 271 3.67 1.08 17.19
CA GLY A 271 3.28 0.77 15.82
C GLY A 271 3.37 -0.73 15.48
N THR A 272 3.45 -1.02 14.19
CA THR A 272 3.57 -2.39 13.67
C THR A 272 4.93 -2.62 13.04
N PHE A 273 5.61 -3.72 13.42
CA PHE A 273 6.81 -4.19 12.75
C PHE A 273 6.46 -5.18 11.64
N ILE A 274 6.98 -4.91 10.43
CA ILE A 274 6.91 -5.82 9.28
C ILE A 274 8.29 -6.48 9.15
N VAL A 275 8.32 -7.83 9.15
CA VAL A 275 9.56 -8.61 9.14
C VAL A 275 9.47 -9.78 8.14
N GLU A 276 10.61 -10.27 7.66
CA GLU A 276 10.62 -11.46 6.78
C GLU A 276 10.19 -12.74 7.55
N SER A 277 10.71 -12.91 8.75
CA SER A 277 10.36 -14.01 9.63
C SER A 277 10.51 -13.61 11.09
N THR A 278 9.84 -14.34 11.98
CA THR A 278 9.96 -14.10 13.42
C THR A 278 9.74 -15.39 14.20
N CYS A 279 10.57 -15.62 15.21
CA CYS A 279 10.39 -16.70 16.20
C CYS A 279 9.43 -16.29 17.34
N ARG A 280 9.02 -15.01 17.40
CA ARG A 280 8.08 -14.54 18.43
C ARG A 280 6.72 -15.15 18.18
N LYS A 281 6.15 -15.76 19.22
CA LYS A 281 4.76 -16.20 19.16
C LYS A 281 3.85 -14.97 18.99
N PRO A 282 2.86 -15.03 18.09
CA PRO A 282 1.89 -13.94 17.97
C PRO A 282 1.07 -13.84 19.25
N LYS A 283 0.58 -12.63 19.56
CA LYS A 283 -0.28 -12.38 20.71
C LYS A 283 -1.61 -13.14 20.59
N TYR A 284 -2.15 -13.17 19.39
CA TYR A 284 -3.36 -13.92 19.04
C TYR A 284 -3.01 -15.03 18.05
N VAL A 285 -3.87 -16.04 17.92
CA VAL A 285 -3.71 -17.12 16.93
C VAL A 285 -3.76 -16.59 15.51
N ILE A 286 -4.65 -15.62 15.29
CA ILE A 286 -4.75 -14.88 14.04
C ILE A 286 -3.96 -13.58 14.13
N THR A 287 -3.46 -13.13 13.00
CA THR A 287 -2.77 -11.83 12.86
C THR A 287 -3.74 -10.75 12.43
N GLY A 288 -4.65 -11.06 11.50
CA GLY A 288 -5.63 -10.11 11.02
C GLY A 288 -6.81 -10.75 10.29
N ILE A 289 -7.84 -9.94 10.11
CA ILE A 289 -9.05 -10.26 9.36
C ILE A 289 -9.27 -9.14 8.35
N ALA A 290 -9.32 -9.48 7.09
CA ALA A 290 -9.62 -8.54 6.00
C ALA A 290 -10.65 -9.15 5.06
N GLY A 291 -11.33 -8.33 4.30
CA GLY A 291 -12.28 -8.85 3.32
C GLY A 291 -12.82 -7.77 2.41
N LYS A 292 -13.43 -8.22 1.33
CA LYS A 292 -14.06 -7.38 0.31
C LYS A 292 -15.42 -7.93 -0.07
N LYS A 293 -16.31 -7.03 -0.46
CA LYS A 293 -17.59 -7.32 -1.11
C LYS A 293 -17.45 -7.23 -2.63
N GLY A 294 -18.49 -7.64 -3.35
CA GLY A 294 -18.57 -7.48 -4.80
C GLY A 294 -17.97 -8.64 -5.58
N PHE A 295 -18.18 -9.86 -5.10
CA PHE A 295 -17.82 -11.07 -5.82
C PHE A 295 -19.09 -11.80 -6.31
N CYS A 296 -18.92 -12.59 -7.37
CA CYS A 296 -19.88 -13.60 -7.79
C CYS A 296 -19.17 -14.95 -7.94
N SER A 297 -19.96 -16.02 -7.91
CA SER A 297 -19.49 -17.37 -8.16
C SER A 297 -20.17 -17.97 -9.37
N ILE A 298 -19.40 -18.73 -10.15
CA ILE A 298 -19.87 -19.51 -11.28
C ILE A 298 -19.62 -20.99 -10.94
N ASN A 299 -20.67 -21.72 -10.59
CA ASN A 299 -20.63 -23.15 -10.31
C ASN A 299 -20.90 -23.95 -11.58
N ILE A 300 -19.98 -24.83 -11.94
CA ILE A 300 -20.00 -25.66 -13.13
C ILE A 300 -20.11 -27.10 -12.67
N GLU A 301 -21.21 -27.78 -13.05
CA GLU A 301 -21.44 -29.18 -12.77
C GLU A 301 -21.28 -30.03 -14.03
N LYS A 302 -20.53 -31.10 -13.93
CA LYS A 302 -20.36 -32.06 -15.00
C LYS A 302 -20.08 -33.44 -14.43
N SER A 303 -20.95 -34.40 -14.80
CA SER A 303 -20.76 -35.81 -14.45
C SER A 303 -19.43 -36.32 -14.96
N MET A 304 -18.66 -37.00 -14.08
CA MET A 304 -17.32 -37.55 -14.36
C MET A 304 -16.27 -36.49 -14.66
N MET A 305 -16.45 -35.26 -14.17
CA MET A 305 -15.51 -34.14 -14.33
C MET A 305 -14.07 -34.49 -13.91
N ASN A 306 -13.94 -35.20 -12.79
CA ASN A 306 -12.65 -35.60 -12.23
C ASN A 306 -11.84 -36.56 -13.13
N SER A 307 -12.49 -37.26 -14.05
CA SER A 307 -11.81 -38.14 -15.02
C SER A 307 -11.44 -37.43 -16.33
N GLU A 308 -11.92 -36.22 -16.56
CA GLU A 308 -11.59 -35.42 -17.74
C GLU A 308 -10.30 -34.66 -17.59
N VAL A 309 -9.23 -35.15 -18.17
CA VAL A 309 -7.91 -34.50 -18.12
C VAL A 309 -7.98 -33.12 -18.80
N GLY A 310 -7.54 -32.10 -18.06
CA GLY A 310 -7.50 -30.71 -18.56
C GLY A 310 -8.82 -29.97 -18.46
N PHE A 311 -9.84 -30.47 -17.75
CA PHE A 311 -11.10 -29.77 -17.54
C PHE A 311 -10.89 -28.36 -16.97
N GLY A 312 -10.21 -28.24 -15.84
CA GLY A 312 -9.94 -26.94 -15.20
C GLY A 312 -9.20 -25.97 -16.14
N ARG A 313 -8.21 -26.45 -16.91
CA ARG A 313 -7.51 -25.61 -17.88
C ARG A 313 -8.47 -25.05 -18.95
N LYS A 314 -9.38 -25.88 -19.48
CA LYS A 314 -10.34 -25.47 -20.50
C LYS A 314 -11.30 -24.41 -19.95
N VAL A 315 -11.76 -24.59 -18.71
CA VAL A 315 -12.64 -23.62 -18.04
C VAL A 315 -11.90 -22.30 -17.80
N LEU A 316 -10.71 -22.33 -17.19
CA LEU A 316 -9.94 -21.12 -16.89
C LEU A 316 -9.48 -20.39 -18.16
N GLN A 317 -9.27 -21.10 -19.29
CA GLN A 317 -9.00 -20.48 -20.57
C GLN A 317 -10.14 -19.56 -21.03
N VAL A 318 -11.40 -19.91 -20.74
CA VAL A 318 -12.55 -19.05 -21.09
C VAL A 318 -12.48 -17.71 -20.35
N PHE A 319 -12.08 -17.71 -19.09
CA PHE A 319 -11.91 -16.48 -18.30
C PHE A 319 -10.71 -15.66 -18.79
N GLU A 320 -9.59 -16.33 -19.10
CA GLU A 320 -8.41 -15.69 -19.68
C GLU A 320 -8.73 -15.00 -21.01
N ASP A 321 -9.45 -15.67 -21.92
CA ASP A 321 -9.86 -15.14 -23.23
C ASP A 321 -10.74 -13.89 -23.11
N GLN A 322 -11.46 -13.75 -21.99
CA GLN A 322 -12.26 -12.57 -21.66
C GLN A 322 -11.51 -11.54 -20.80
N GLY A 323 -10.26 -11.81 -20.43
CA GLY A 323 -9.46 -10.93 -19.57
C GLY A 323 -10.03 -10.79 -18.16
N ILE A 324 -10.64 -11.87 -17.61
CA ILE A 324 -11.18 -11.92 -16.25
C ILE A 324 -10.21 -12.72 -15.36
N SER A 325 -9.77 -12.10 -14.26
CA SER A 325 -8.96 -12.78 -13.24
C SER A 325 -9.87 -13.53 -12.27
N PHE A 326 -9.47 -14.75 -11.88
CA PHE A 326 -10.17 -15.47 -10.82
C PHE A 326 -9.53 -15.23 -9.46
N GLU A 327 -10.33 -15.28 -8.40
CA GLU A 327 -9.88 -15.15 -7.02
C GLU A 327 -9.65 -16.53 -6.37
N HIS A 328 -10.65 -17.39 -6.42
CA HIS A 328 -10.61 -18.74 -5.86
C HIS A 328 -11.30 -19.74 -6.78
N VAL A 329 -10.85 -21.00 -6.74
CA VAL A 329 -11.37 -22.07 -7.58
C VAL A 329 -11.51 -23.35 -6.77
N PRO A 330 -12.44 -23.42 -5.80
CA PRO A 330 -12.75 -24.69 -5.14
C PRO A 330 -13.35 -25.69 -6.13
N SER A 331 -12.88 -26.93 -6.06
CA SER A 331 -13.35 -28.01 -6.95
C SER A 331 -13.68 -29.27 -6.18
N GLY A 332 -14.76 -29.93 -6.58
CA GLY A 332 -15.21 -31.21 -6.10
C GLY A 332 -14.91 -32.34 -7.10
N ILE A 333 -15.69 -33.43 -7.02
CA ILE A 333 -15.57 -34.55 -7.93
C ILE A 333 -16.24 -34.22 -9.28
N ASP A 334 -17.45 -33.69 -9.25
CA ASP A 334 -18.29 -33.36 -10.40
C ASP A 334 -18.62 -31.86 -10.48
N THR A 335 -17.96 -31.02 -9.65
CA THR A 335 -18.21 -29.57 -9.56
C THR A 335 -16.94 -28.79 -9.55
N MET A 336 -16.93 -27.60 -10.17
CA MET A 336 -15.89 -26.60 -10.13
C MET A 336 -16.54 -25.23 -10.01
N THR A 337 -16.18 -24.48 -8.98
CA THR A 337 -16.71 -23.12 -8.77
C THR A 337 -15.60 -22.11 -8.96
N ILE A 338 -15.84 -21.05 -9.73
CA ILE A 338 -14.91 -19.96 -9.95
C ILE A 338 -15.47 -18.71 -9.28
N TYR A 339 -14.68 -18.08 -8.41
CA TYR A 339 -14.99 -16.79 -7.78
C TYR A 339 -14.25 -15.69 -8.51
N VAL A 340 -14.99 -14.66 -8.93
CA VAL A 340 -14.47 -13.50 -9.68
C VAL A 340 -15.07 -12.20 -9.14
N HIS A 341 -14.46 -11.07 -9.46
CA HIS A 341 -15.06 -9.76 -9.21
C HIS A 341 -16.33 -9.60 -10.04
N GLN A 342 -17.44 -9.25 -9.38
CA GLN A 342 -18.76 -9.14 -9.99
C GLN A 342 -18.78 -8.10 -11.11
N ASP A 343 -18.20 -6.93 -10.89
CA ASP A 343 -18.16 -5.83 -11.86
C ASP A 343 -17.46 -6.25 -13.18
N GLU A 344 -16.35 -7.01 -13.08
CA GLU A 344 -15.61 -7.48 -14.25
C GLU A 344 -16.35 -8.55 -15.02
N PHE A 345 -17.19 -9.31 -14.34
CA PHE A 345 -17.91 -10.43 -14.89
C PHE A 345 -19.25 -10.02 -15.55
N GLU A 346 -20.03 -9.12 -14.94
CA GLU A 346 -21.38 -8.75 -15.38
C GLU A 346 -21.43 -8.31 -16.84
N GLU A 347 -20.46 -7.52 -17.29
CA GLU A 347 -20.38 -7.06 -18.69
C GLU A 347 -20.08 -8.20 -19.69
N LYS A 348 -19.53 -9.32 -19.22
CA LYS A 348 -19.00 -10.42 -20.03
C LYS A 348 -19.71 -11.75 -19.75
N GLU A 349 -20.73 -11.76 -18.91
CA GLU A 349 -21.46 -12.94 -18.45
C GLU A 349 -21.85 -13.88 -19.58
N GLN A 350 -22.55 -13.36 -20.60
CA GLN A 350 -23.02 -14.15 -21.72
C GLN A 350 -21.88 -14.81 -22.50
N GLN A 351 -20.79 -14.08 -22.72
CA GLN A 351 -19.62 -14.61 -23.44
C GLN A 351 -18.93 -15.73 -22.64
N VAL A 352 -18.79 -15.54 -21.31
CA VAL A 352 -18.20 -16.54 -20.42
C VAL A 352 -19.06 -17.80 -20.37
N ILE A 353 -20.36 -17.67 -20.11
CA ILE A 353 -21.27 -18.83 -20.02
C ILE A 353 -21.30 -19.59 -21.34
N ALA A 354 -21.44 -18.90 -22.48
CA ALA A 354 -21.38 -19.54 -23.79
C ALA A 354 -19.99 -20.18 -24.05
N GLY A 355 -18.92 -19.57 -23.59
CA GLY A 355 -17.57 -20.13 -23.67
C GLY A 355 -17.42 -21.43 -22.89
N ILE A 356 -17.90 -21.47 -21.65
CA ILE A 356 -17.91 -22.67 -20.78
C ILE A 356 -18.68 -23.81 -21.46
N HIS A 357 -19.89 -23.53 -21.96
CA HIS A 357 -20.69 -24.56 -22.67
C HIS A 357 -19.93 -25.12 -23.89
N ARG A 358 -19.26 -24.28 -24.68
CA ARG A 358 -18.48 -24.75 -25.84
C ARG A 358 -17.25 -25.56 -25.42
N ALA A 359 -16.56 -25.14 -24.34
CA ALA A 359 -15.28 -25.72 -23.96
C ALA A 359 -15.41 -27.06 -23.25
N VAL A 360 -16.42 -27.24 -22.40
CA VAL A 360 -16.53 -28.41 -21.50
C VAL A 360 -17.89 -29.10 -21.50
N GLN A 361 -18.92 -28.55 -22.15
CA GLN A 361 -20.27 -29.13 -22.23
C GLN A 361 -20.78 -29.56 -20.84
N PRO A 362 -20.94 -28.62 -19.89
CA PRO A 362 -21.38 -28.92 -18.53
C PRO A 362 -22.85 -29.41 -18.53
N ASP A 363 -23.18 -30.19 -17.51
CA ASP A 363 -24.59 -30.61 -17.27
C ASP A 363 -25.40 -29.40 -16.76
N PHE A 364 -24.78 -28.57 -15.92
CA PHE A 364 -25.41 -27.39 -15.34
C PHE A 364 -24.37 -26.28 -15.06
N VAL A 365 -24.81 -25.02 -15.19
CA VAL A 365 -24.03 -23.84 -14.77
C VAL A 365 -24.95 -22.95 -13.95
N GLU A 366 -24.56 -22.67 -12.71
CA GLU A 366 -25.29 -21.80 -11.80
C GLU A 366 -24.42 -20.60 -11.39
N MET A 367 -25.06 -19.46 -11.22
CA MET A 367 -24.39 -18.25 -10.78
C MET A 367 -25.00 -17.73 -9.48
N GLU A 368 -24.17 -17.23 -8.60
CA GLU A 368 -24.58 -16.53 -7.40
C GLU A 368 -23.82 -15.21 -7.30
N SER A 369 -24.55 -14.09 -7.19
CA SER A 369 -24.03 -12.74 -7.06
C SER A 369 -24.06 -12.26 -5.61
N ASP A 370 -23.58 -11.03 -5.36
CA ASP A 370 -23.61 -10.38 -4.06
C ASP A 370 -22.87 -11.16 -2.95
N LEU A 371 -21.71 -11.69 -3.29
CA LEU A 371 -20.85 -12.40 -2.38
C LEU A 371 -19.72 -11.50 -1.83
N ALA A 372 -19.29 -11.83 -0.62
CA ALA A 372 -18.11 -11.25 0.02
C ALA A 372 -17.12 -12.35 0.38
N LEU A 373 -15.83 -12.03 0.26
CA LEU A 373 -14.75 -12.91 0.67
C LEU A 373 -14.05 -12.32 1.90
N ILE A 374 -13.80 -13.16 2.90
CA ILE A 374 -13.14 -12.82 4.16
C ILE A 374 -11.91 -13.69 4.31
N ALA A 375 -10.75 -13.07 4.49
CA ALA A 375 -9.49 -13.74 4.83
C ALA A 375 -9.22 -13.64 6.33
N VAL A 376 -9.13 -14.76 6.99
CA VAL A 376 -8.61 -14.89 8.36
C VAL A 376 -7.15 -15.29 8.23
N VAL A 377 -6.22 -14.39 8.58
CA VAL A 377 -4.79 -14.56 8.34
C VAL A 377 -4.03 -14.70 9.66
N GLY A 378 -3.10 -15.63 9.74
CA GLY A 378 -2.24 -15.72 10.90
C GLY A 378 -1.29 -16.92 10.90
N ARG A 379 0.00 -16.65 11.10
CA ARG A 379 1.04 -17.68 11.26
C ARG A 379 0.83 -18.58 12.49
N GLY A 380 0.06 -18.11 13.46
CA GLY A 380 -0.29 -18.89 14.66
C GLY A 380 -1.22 -20.05 14.37
N MET A 381 -1.98 -20.00 13.26
CA MET A 381 -2.92 -21.06 12.88
C MET A 381 -2.21 -22.39 12.58
N LYS A 382 -1.04 -22.32 11.95
CA LYS A 382 -0.25 -23.51 11.56
C LYS A 382 0.11 -24.43 12.72
N SER A 383 0.25 -23.89 13.92
CA SER A 383 0.65 -24.65 15.11
C SER A 383 -0.49 -24.89 16.10
N GLN A 384 -1.68 -24.33 15.84
CA GLN A 384 -2.80 -24.39 16.79
C GLN A 384 -3.96 -25.21 16.23
N ARG A 385 -4.18 -26.36 16.86
CA ARG A 385 -5.31 -27.22 16.53
C ARG A 385 -6.63 -26.53 16.87
N GLY A 386 -7.65 -26.78 16.05
CA GLY A 386 -9.02 -26.30 16.29
C GLY A 386 -9.31 -24.87 15.83
N THR A 387 -8.34 -24.18 15.19
CA THR A 387 -8.54 -22.78 14.73
C THR A 387 -9.70 -22.68 13.75
N ALA A 388 -9.76 -23.54 12.72
CA ALA A 388 -10.88 -23.56 11.76
C ALA A 388 -12.23 -23.83 12.48
N GLY A 389 -12.27 -24.79 13.42
CA GLY A 389 -13.47 -25.06 14.23
C GLY A 389 -13.97 -23.85 14.97
N ARG A 390 -13.07 -23.02 15.54
CA ARG A 390 -13.42 -21.77 16.23
C ARG A 390 -13.99 -20.73 15.27
N VAL A 391 -13.39 -20.58 14.08
CA VAL A 391 -13.90 -19.68 13.04
C VAL A 391 -15.33 -20.04 12.68
N PHE A 392 -15.58 -21.30 12.33
CA PHE A 392 -16.91 -21.74 11.91
C PHE A 392 -17.93 -21.76 13.03
N SER A 393 -17.50 -22.03 14.27
CA SER A 393 -18.36 -21.90 15.44
C SER A 393 -18.80 -20.45 15.66
N ALA A 394 -17.89 -19.48 15.49
CA ALA A 394 -18.23 -18.06 15.58
C ALA A 394 -19.28 -17.65 14.55
N LEU A 395 -19.10 -18.07 13.29
CA LEU A 395 -20.05 -17.80 12.20
C LEU A 395 -21.41 -18.45 12.45
N ALA A 396 -21.43 -19.70 12.91
CA ALA A 396 -22.66 -20.41 13.23
C ALA A 396 -23.45 -19.71 14.36
N HIS A 397 -22.76 -19.27 15.43
CA HIS A 397 -23.41 -18.52 16.51
C HIS A 397 -23.92 -17.14 16.06
N ALA A 398 -23.27 -16.53 15.08
CA ALA A 398 -23.70 -15.28 14.48
C ALA A 398 -24.79 -15.47 13.39
N HIS A 399 -25.27 -16.70 13.17
CA HIS A 399 -26.26 -17.07 12.14
C HIS A 399 -25.81 -16.70 10.73
N VAL A 400 -24.51 -16.73 10.45
CA VAL A 400 -23.96 -16.48 9.13
C VAL A 400 -23.84 -17.79 8.35
N ASN A 401 -24.41 -17.81 7.14
CA ASN A 401 -24.28 -18.94 6.23
C ASN A 401 -22.96 -18.85 5.45
N VAL A 402 -22.18 -19.93 5.47
CA VAL A 402 -20.89 -20.01 4.76
C VAL A 402 -21.13 -20.59 3.36
N LYS A 403 -20.77 -19.83 2.34
CA LYS A 403 -20.90 -20.21 0.91
C LYS A 403 -19.65 -20.89 0.36
N MET A 404 -18.48 -20.53 0.86
CA MET A 404 -17.19 -21.06 0.43
C MET A 404 -16.23 -21.18 1.60
N ILE A 405 -15.37 -22.18 1.54
CA ILE A 405 -14.21 -22.34 2.43
C ILE A 405 -13.02 -22.73 1.55
N ASP A 406 -11.93 -21.98 1.67
CA ASP A 406 -10.66 -22.32 1.06
C ASP A 406 -9.53 -22.16 2.09
N GLN A 407 -8.68 -23.17 2.22
CA GLN A 407 -7.48 -23.16 3.05
C GLN A 407 -6.37 -23.91 2.35
N GLY A 408 -5.39 -23.17 1.84
CA GLY A 408 -4.24 -23.74 1.18
C GLY A 408 -3.29 -24.48 2.13
N SER A 409 -2.38 -25.26 1.58
CA SER A 409 -1.40 -26.06 2.32
C SER A 409 -0.40 -25.23 3.16
N SER A 410 -0.35 -23.92 2.95
CA SER A 410 0.44 -22.99 3.78
C SER A 410 -0.10 -22.84 5.19
N GLU A 411 -1.40 -23.11 5.40
CA GLU A 411 -2.16 -22.90 6.63
C GLU A 411 -2.04 -21.45 7.17
N LEU A 412 -1.69 -20.51 6.29
CA LEU A 412 -1.47 -19.10 6.66
C LEU A 412 -2.77 -18.31 6.71
N ASN A 413 -3.74 -18.72 5.90
CA ASN A 413 -5.06 -18.10 5.81
C ASN A 413 -6.18 -19.14 5.76
N ILE A 414 -7.39 -18.68 6.10
CA ILE A 414 -8.67 -19.34 5.81
C ILE A 414 -9.50 -18.30 5.09
N ILE A 415 -9.90 -18.59 3.86
CA ILE A 415 -10.79 -17.74 3.07
C ILE A 415 -12.22 -18.25 3.20
N ILE A 416 -13.14 -17.34 3.44
CA ILE A 416 -14.55 -17.66 3.71
C ILE A 416 -15.40 -16.79 2.80
N GLY A 417 -16.26 -17.42 1.99
CA GLY A 417 -17.29 -16.76 1.21
C GLY A 417 -18.58 -16.67 2.00
N VAL A 418 -19.19 -15.48 2.04
CA VAL A 418 -20.49 -15.21 2.67
C VAL A 418 -21.32 -14.29 1.75
N GLU A 419 -22.61 -14.13 2.03
CA GLU A 419 -23.39 -13.09 1.34
C GLU A 419 -22.94 -11.69 1.76
N ASN A 420 -23.02 -10.72 0.85
CA ASN A 420 -22.61 -9.32 1.11
C ASN A 420 -23.26 -8.72 2.36
N ARG A 421 -24.53 -9.10 2.64
CA ARG A 421 -25.27 -8.61 3.82
C ARG A 421 -24.72 -9.12 5.15
N ASP A 422 -24.06 -10.27 5.15
CA ASP A 422 -23.54 -10.94 6.34
C ASP A 422 -22.08 -10.59 6.63
N PHE A 423 -21.43 -9.82 5.74
CA PHE A 423 -20.01 -9.55 5.77
C PHE A 423 -19.54 -8.94 7.09
N GLU A 424 -20.13 -7.82 7.51
CA GLU A 424 -19.73 -7.12 8.75
C GLU A 424 -19.99 -7.98 9.98
N THR A 425 -21.12 -8.70 10.00
CA THR A 425 -21.48 -9.62 11.09
C THR A 425 -20.46 -10.75 11.22
N ALA A 426 -20.05 -11.33 10.11
CA ALA A 426 -19.04 -12.38 10.06
C ALA A 426 -17.67 -11.90 10.54
N VAL A 427 -17.20 -10.76 10.05
CA VAL A 427 -15.93 -10.16 10.47
C VAL A 427 -15.93 -9.90 11.98
N LYS A 428 -17.00 -9.30 12.52
CA LYS A 428 -17.13 -9.02 13.94
C LYS A 428 -17.14 -10.29 14.79
N ALA A 429 -17.89 -11.31 14.40
CA ALA A 429 -17.95 -12.58 15.11
C ALA A 429 -16.58 -13.28 15.17
N ILE A 430 -15.83 -13.27 14.07
CA ILE A 430 -14.47 -13.82 14.04
C ILE A 430 -13.51 -13.00 14.93
N TYR A 431 -13.61 -11.68 14.89
CA TYR A 431 -12.81 -10.81 15.75
C TYR A 431 -13.05 -11.10 17.22
N ASP A 432 -14.31 -11.17 17.64
CA ASP A 432 -14.71 -11.37 19.04
C ASP A 432 -14.14 -12.68 19.60
N ILE A 433 -14.21 -13.78 18.86
CA ILE A 433 -13.72 -15.07 19.35
C ILE A 433 -12.19 -15.16 19.46
N PHE A 434 -11.43 -14.48 18.62
CA PHE A 434 -9.97 -14.56 18.62
C PHE A 434 -9.29 -13.47 19.44
N VAL A 435 -9.89 -12.30 19.56
CA VAL A 435 -9.26 -11.13 20.18
C VAL A 435 -9.88 -10.82 21.55
N LEU A 436 -11.20 -10.84 21.68
CA LEU A 436 -11.85 -10.50 22.94
C LEU A 436 -11.94 -11.69 23.89
N THR A 437 -12.30 -12.87 23.41
CA THR A 437 -12.44 -14.05 24.30
C THR A 437 -11.14 -14.77 24.55
N GLN A 438 -10.13 -14.63 23.69
CA GLN A 438 -8.81 -15.28 23.76
C GLN A 438 -8.89 -16.81 24.03
N MET A 439 -10.00 -17.44 23.66
CA MET A 439 -10.21 -18.88 23.87
C MET A 439 -9.44 -19.73 22.84
#